data_8f1653f7fd6f44e7eda656d2f0302255
#
_entry.id   8f1653f7fd6f44e7eda656d2f0302255
#
_cell.length_a   1.000
_cell.length_b   1.000
_cell.length_c   1.000
_cell.angle_alpha   90.00
_cell.angle_beta   90.00
_cell.angle_gamma   90.00
#
_symmetry.space_group_name_H-M   'P 1'
#
loop_
_entity.id
_entity.type
_entity.pdbx_description
1 polymer ?
#
loop_
_entity_poly.entity_id
_entity_poly.type
_entity_poly.pdbx_seq_one_letter_code
_entity_poly.pdbx_strand_id
1 'polypeptide(L)'
;VRYDKEGDEHYDIVSAYQKSMRGSDPDAALHYLARLLEAGDLPSACRRLMVCACEDVGLAYPQIIPIVKSAVDIAMAVGMPEARIPLADAVILVATAPKSNSGYAAINQAMADVKNGNYGPIPRQLQNKHYDGEDAEVKGQFYIYPHDYPNHWTYQQYLPDKIKNKKYYEFGSNKNEQAFKSYWDKVKN
;
A
#
# COMPACT_ATOMS: atom_id res chain seq x y z
N VAL A 1 25.07 -13.07 22.32
CA VAL A 1 24.63 -11.75 21.84
C VAL A 1 23.48 -11.27 22.69
N ARG A 2 23.66 -10.13 23.33
CA ARG A 2 22.58 -9.52 24.11
C ARG A 2 21.59 -8.86 23.16
N TYR A 3 20.33 -9.20 23.35
CA TYR A 3 19.24 -8.59 22.62
C TYR A 3 18.05 -8.43 23.56
N ASP A 4 17.61 -7.21 23.74
CA ASP A 4 16.44 -6.88 24.54
C ASP A 4 15.26 -6.59 23.59
N LYS A 5 14.32 -7.53 23.49
CA LYS A 5 13.14 -7.40 22.62
C LYS A 5 12.22 -6.26 23.02
N GLU A 6 12.28 -5.82 24.25
CA GLU A 6 11.39 -4.77 24.80
C GLU A 6 12.13 -3.46 25.04
N GLY A 7 13.47 -3.43 24.86
CA GLY A 7 14.29 -2.26 25.10
C GLY A 7 14.60 -1.46 23.86
N ASP A 8 15.36 -0.39 24.05
CA ASP A 8 15.75 0.56 23.00
C ASP A 8 16.53 -0.11 21.87
N GLU A 9 17.38 -1.08 22.18
CA GLU A 9 18.16 -1.80 21.16
C GLU A 9 17.25 -2.57 20.17
N HIS A 10 16.18 -3.18 20.67
CA HIS A 10 15.19 -3.84 19.82
C HIS A 10 14.58 -2.86 18.82
N TYR A 11 14.11 -1.71 19.31
CA TYR A 11 13.49 -0.69 18.45
C TYR A 11 14.49 -0.10 17.47
N ASP A 12 15.74 0.07 17.89
CA ASP A 12 16.81 0.56 17.01
C ASP A 12 17.10 -0.41 15.88
N ILE A 13 17.18 -1.71 16.16
CA ILE A 13 17.42 -2.74 15.13
C ILE A 13 16.24 -2.81 14.15
N VAL A 14 15.03 -2.84 14.66
CA VAL A 14 13.81 -2.87 13.81
C VAL A 14 13.75 -1.62 12.93
N SER A 15 14.06 -0.45 13.49
CA SER A 15 14.11 0.81 12.77
C SER A 15 15.18 0.78 11.68
N ALA A 16 16.39 0.34 12.01
CA ALA A 16 17.49 0.24 11.06
C ALA A 16 17.20 -0.75 9.93
N TYR A 17 16.58 -1.87 10.25
CA TYR A 17 16.14 -2.88 9.29
C TYR A 17 15.18 -2.29 8.26
N GLN A 18 14.11 -1.66 8.73
CA GLN A 18 13.11 -1.02 7.88
C GLN A 18 13.71 0.11 7.04
N LYS A 19 14.53 0.98 7.66
CA LYS A 19 15.18 2.09 6.96
C LYS A 19 16.16 1.63 5.90
N SER A 20 16.85 0.52 6.14
CA SER A 20 17.79 -0.07 5.16
C SER A 20 17.07 -0.61 3.94
N MET A 21 15.95 -1.29 4.11
CA MET A 21 15.13 -1.75 2.99
C MET A 21 14.58 -0.56 2.21
N ARG A 22 14.02 0.42 2.90
CA ARG A 22 13.48 1.65 2.30
C ARG A 22 14.56 2.43 1.56
N GLY A 23 15.77 2.47 2.11
CA GLY A 23 16.91 3.18 1.54
C GLY A 23 17.65 2.41 0.45
N SER A 24 17.15 1.24 0.06
CA SER A 24 17.72 0.43 -1.02
C SER A 24 19.16 -0.04 -0.76
N ASP A 25 19.43 -0.40 0.50
CA ASP A 25 20.69 -0.99 0.91
C ASP A 25 20.47 -2.45 1.31
N PRO A 26 20.64 -3.41 0.37
CA PRO A 26 20.40 -4.82 0.66
C PRO A 26 21.38 -5.40 1.68
N ASP A 27 22.62 -4.94 1.68
CA ASP A 27 23.64 -5.47 2.59
C ASP A 27 23.34 -5.06 4.03
N ALA A 28 23.00 -3.80 4.27
CA ALA A 28 22.56 -3.34 5.59
C ALA A 28 21.30 -4.06 6.03
N ALA A 29 20.33 -4.19 5.13
CA ALA A 29 19.05 -4.87 5.43
C ALA A 29 19.29 -6.32 5.85
N LEU A 30 20.18 -7.04 5.15
CA LEU A 30 20.56 -8.41 5.51
C LEU A 30 21.27 -8.48 6.87
N HIS A 31 22.11 -7.50 7.17
CA HIS A 31 22.78 -7.43 8.46
C HIS A 31 21.77 -7.32 9.60
N TYR A 32 20.80 -6.40 9.48
CA TYR A 32 19.79 -6.23 10.51
C TYR A 32 18.81 -7.40 10.57
N LEU A 33 18.49 -8.01 9.43
CA LEU A 33 17.75 -9.28 9.41
C LEU A 33 18.48 -10.34 10.22
N ALA A 34 19.78 -10.53 9.99
CA ALA A 34 20.59 -11.50 10.71
C ALA A 34 20.56 -11.24 12.23
N ARG A 35 20.66 -9.97 12.65
CA ARG A 35 20.58 -9.62 14.06
C ARG A 35 19.24 -9.97 14.67
N LEU A 36 18.14 -9.73 13.97
CA LEU A 36 16.79 -10.11 14.43
C LEU A 36 16.64 -11.62 14.55
N LEU A 37 17.08 -12.35 13.54
CA LEU A 37 16.97 -13.82 13.53
C LEU A 37 17.85 -14.47 14.61
N GLU A 38 19.07 -13.97 14.79
CA GLU A 38 19.98 -14.47 15.82
C GLU A 38 19.44 -14.23 17.23
N ALA A 39 18.69 -13.13 17.41
CA ALA A 39 18.00 -12.83 18.66
C ALA A 39 16.70 -13.63 18.86
N GLY A 40 16.33 -14.47 17.90
CA GLY A 40 15.10 -15.26 17.97
C GLY A 40 13.84 -14.47 17.68
N ASP A 41 13.95 -13.31 17.00
CA ASP A 41 12.80 -12.44 16.74
C ASP A 41 12.32 -12.53 15.29
N LEU A 42 11.97 -13.74 14.88
CA LEU A 42 11.37 -14.01 13.58
C LEU A 42 10.08 -13.20 13.33
N PRO A 43 9.18 -13.03 14.30
CA PRO A 43 7.95 -12.26 14.07
C PRO A 43 8.19 -10.81 13.65
N SER A 44 9.12 -10.10 14.28
CA SER A 44 9.43 -8.71 13.92
C SER A 44 10.07 -8.61 12.54
N ALA A 45 10.96 -9.56 12.21
CA ALA A 45 11.59 -9.62 10.89
C ALA A 45 10.53 -9.79 9.79
N CYS A 46 9.59 -10.69 9.98
CA CYS A 46 8.50 -10.94 9.03
C CYS A 46 7.54 -9.77 8.93
N ARG A 47 7.11 -9.22 10.07
CA ARG A 47 6.14 -8.13 10.11
C ARG A 47 6.67 -6.89 9.38
N ARG A 48 7.90 -6.48 9.66
CA ARG A 48 8.48 -5.28 9.06
C ARG A 48 8.78 -5.47 7.58
N LEU A 49 9.14 -6.68 7.17
CA LEU A 49 9.30 -7.02 5.77
C LEU A 49 7.99 -6.85 5.00
N MET A 50 6.89 -7.38 5.54
CA MET A 50 5.57 -7.27 4.91
C MET A 50 5.11 -5.81 4.84
N VAL A 51 5.27 -5.05 5.91
CA VAL A 51 4.89 -3.63 5.94
C VAL A 51 5.70 -2.84 4.91
N CYS A 52 7.02 -3.02 4.89
CA CYS A 52 7.92 -2.30 3.98
C CYS A 52 7.63 -2.61 2.51
N ALA A 53 7.31 -3.87 2.20
CA ALA A 53 6.92 -4.26 0.86
C ALA A 53 5.72 -3.46 0.34
N CYS A 54 4.73 -3.21 1.20
CA CYS A 54 3.53 -2.47 0.84
C CYS A 54 3.72 -0.96 0.93
N GLU A 55 4.40 -0.48 1.97
CA GLU A 55 4.57 0.95 2.23
C GLU A 55 5.58 1.61 1.29
N ASP A 56 6.71 0.94 1.05
CA ASP A 56 7.87 1.56 0.39
C ASP A 56 8.08 1.10 -1.05
N VAL A 57 7.75 -0.13 -1.39
CA VAL A 57 7.76 -0.63 -2.77
C VAL A 57 6.38 -0.42 -3.40
N GLY A 58 5.37 -1.00 -2.81
CA GLY A 58 3.96 -0.78 -3.18
C GLY A 58 3.71 -0.84 -4.68
N LEU A 59 3.16 0.23 -5.21
CA LEU A 59 2.72 0.31 -6.60
C LEU A 59 3.87 0.44 -7.61
N ALA A 60 5.10 0.65 -7.16
CA ALA A 60 6.26 0.62 -8.06
C ALA A 60 6.53 -0.79 -8.58
N TYR A 61 6.23 -1.81 -7.77
CA TYR A 61 6.35 -3.21 -8.13
C TYR A 61 5.33 -4.04 -7.34
N PRO A 62 4.04 -4.03 -7.76
CA PRO A 62 2.95 -4.62 -6.96
C PRO A 62 3.10 -6.12 -6.70
N GLN A 63 3.79 -6.84 -7.57
CA GLN A 63 4.07 -8.26 -7.43
C GLN A 63 4.84 -8.57 -6.14
N ILE A 64 5.50 -7.56 -5.55
CA ILE A 64 6.23 -7.72 -4.30
C ILE A 64 5.32 -8.22 -3.16
N ILE A 65 4.05 -7.84 -3.18
CA ILE A 65 3.11 -8.14 -2.10
C ILE A 65 2.91 -9.66 -1.95
N PRO A 66 2.44 -10.39 -2.98
CA PRO A 66 2.30 -11.85 -2.87
C PRO A 66 3.65 -12.57 -2.75
N ILE A 67 4.72 -12.04 -3.35
CA ILE A 67 6.05 -12.63 -3.25
C ILE A 67 6.52 -12.62 -1.79
N VAL A 68 6.43 -11.47 -1.12
CA VAL A 68 6.84 -11.34 0.28
C VAL A 68 5.93 -12.19 1.18
N LYS A 69 4.63 -12.20 0.93
CA LYS A 69 3.70 -13.03 1.70
C LYS A 69 4.09 -14.52 1.59
N SER A 70 4.39 -14.99 0.39
CA SER A 70 4.83 -16.37 0.17
C SER A 70 6.15 -16.67 0.90
N ALA A 71 7.11 -15.75 0.86
CA ALA A 71 8.38 -15.91 1.56
C ALA A 71 8.20 -16.02 3.07
N VAL A 72 7.33 -15.18 3.64
CA VAL A 72 7.00 -15.22 5.07
C VAL A 72 6.32 -16.55 5.43
N ASP A 73 5.36 -16.99 4.63
CA ASP A 73 4.66 -18.26 4.85
C ASP A 73 5.63 -19.44 4.82
N ILE A 74 6.58 -19.46 3.88
CA ILE A 74 7.62 -20.50 3.81
C ILE A 74 8.50 -20.45 5.07
N ALA A 75 8.93 -19.25 5.46
CA ALA A 75 9.77 -19.06 6.64
C ALA A 75 9.09 -19.61 7.91
N MET A 76 7.80 -19.30 8.07
CA MET A 76 7.02 -19.78 9.22
C MET A 76 6.79 -21.29 9.17
N ALA A 77 6.63 -21.86 7.98
CA ALA A 77 6.40 -23.29 7.80
C ALA A 77 7.65 -24.13 8.09
N VAL A 78 8.82 -23.67 7.65
CA VAL A 78 10.07 -24.44 7.79
C VAL A 78 10.80 -24.14 9.10
N GLY A 79 10.66 -22.94 9.64
CA GLY A 79 11.35 -22.56 10.88
C GLY A 79 12.84 -22.35 10.70
N MET A 80 13.53 -22.02 11.81
CA MET A 80 14.98 -21.82 11.79
C MET A 80 15.71 -23.18 11.79
N PRO A 81 16.87 -23.30 11.14
CA PRO A 81 17.61 -22.18 10.49
C PRO A 81 17.20 -21.89 9.05
N GLU A 82 16.37 -22.70 8.41
CA GLU A 82 16.02 -22.59 7.00
C GLU A 82 15.21 -21.33 6.68
N ALA A 83 14.46 -20.80 7.64
CA ALA A 83 13.67 -19.59 7.45
C ALA A 83 14.50 -18.39 6.97
N ARG A 84 15.79 -18.35 7.31
CA ARG A 84 16.68 -17.27 6.87
C ARG A 84 16.82 -17.20 5.34
N ILE A 85 16.60 -18.29 4.65
CA ILE A 85 16.81 -18.37 3.19
C ILE A 85 15.71 -17.62 2.44
N PRO A 86 14.42 -17.97 2.56
CA PRO A 86 13.37 -17.19 1.89
C PRO A 86 13.31 -15.75 2.38
N LEU A 87 13.61 -15.48 3.64
CA LEU A 87 13.63 -14.12 4.14
C LEU A 87 14.76 -13.29 3.53
N ALA A 88 15.94 -13.86 3.34
CA ALA A 88 17.04 -13.16 2.67
C ALA A 88 16.65 -12.77 1.23
N ASP A 89 16.08 -13.70 0.48
CA ASP A 89 15.64 -13.45 -0.89
C ASP A 89 14.61 -12.30 -0.93
N ALA A 90 13.63 -12.35 -0.04
CA ALA A 90 12.58 -11.34 0.01
C ALA A 90 13.12 -9.97 0.45
N VAL A 91 14.01 -9.93 1.43
CA VAL A 91 14.63 -8.69 1.91
C VAL A 91 15.47 -8.04 0.79
N ILE A 92 16.26 -8.83 0.08
CA ILE A 92 17.04 -8.35 -1.06
C ILE A 92 16.10 -7.78 -2.14
N LEU A 93 15.04 -8.49 -2.44
CA LEU A 93 14.09 -8.05 -3.46
C LEU A 93 13.43 -6.74 -3.08
N VAL A 94 12.98 -6.58 -1.83
CA VAL A 94 12.39 -5.32 -1.34
C VAL A 94 13.42 -4.20 -1.39
N ALA A 95 14.65 -4.46 -0.96
CA ALA A 95 15.70 -3.44 -0.93
C ALA A 95 16.12 -3.00 -2.34
N THR A 96 16.04 -3.89 -3.33
CA THR A 96 16.50 -3.59 -4.71
C THR A 96 15.36 -3.20 -5.65
N ALA A 97 14.10 -3.39 -5.24
CA ALA A 97 12.95 -2.99 -6.06
C ALA A 97 12.85 -1.46 -6.15
N PRO A 98 12.25 -0.94 -7.22
CA PRO A 98 11.91 0.48 -7.26
C PRO A 98 10.95 0.82 -6.11
N LYS A 99 11.00 2.05 -5.65
CA LYS A 99 10.28 2.49 -4.46
C LYS A 99 9.13 3.43 -4.82
N SER A 100 8.01 3.26 -4.14
CA SER A 100 6.88 4.19 -4.17
C SER A 100 6.10 4.09 -2.88
N ASN A 101 5.85 5.22 -2.23
CA ASN A 101 4.96 5.31 -1.09
C ASN A 101 3.64 6.00 -1.44
N SER A 102 3.29 6.04 -2.73
CA SER A 102 2.12 6.77 -3.23
C SER A 102 0.81 6.31 -2.58
N GLY A 103 0.63 4.99 -2.42
CA GLY A 103 -0.55 4.45 -1.76
C GLY A 103 -0.58 4.79 -0.27
N TYR A 104 0.54 4.68 0.40
CA TYR A 104 0.69 5.03 1.82
C TYR A 104 0.36 6.51 2.05
N ALA A 105 0.93 7.41 1.26
CA ALA A 105 0.65 8.84 1.36
C ALA A 105 -0.83 9.16 1.09
N ALA A 106 -1.41 8.52 0.08
CA ALA A 106 -2.81 8.73 -0.30
C ALA A 106 -3.78 8.30 0.80
N ILE A 107 -3.61 7.11 1.36
CA ILE A 107 -4.51 6.63 2.42
C ILE A 107 -4.37 7.47 3.69
N ASN A 108 -3.17 7.94 4.02
CA ASN A 108 -3.00 8.81 5.17
C ASN A 108 -3.76 10.12 5.04
N GLN A 109 -3.78 10.72 3.85
CA GLN A 109 -4.54 11.93 3.59
C GLN A 109 -6.06 11.66 3.70
N ALA A 110 -6.54 10.56 3.11
CA ALA A 110 -7.94 10.19 3.18
C ALA A 110 -8.37 9.93 4.63
N MET A 111 -7.56 9.21 5.39
CA MET A 111 -7.83 8.94 6.80
C MET A 111 -7.90 10.23 7.62
N ALA A 112 -7.01 11.18 7.36
CA ALA A 112 -7.01 12.48 8.05
C ALA A 112 -8.30 13.25 7.76
N ASP A 113 -8.73 13.29 6.51
CA ASP A 113 -9.99 13.96 6.14
C ASP A 113 -11.19 13.31 6.86
N VAL A 114 -11.26 12.00 6.87
CA VAL A 114 -12.34 11.28 7.54
C VAL A 114 -12.34 11.55 9.05
N LYS A 115 -11.18 11.49 9.68
CA LYS A 115 -11.06 11.76 11.13
C LYS A 115 -11.45 13.18 11.49
N ASN A 116 -11.19 14.14 10.61
CA ASN A 116 -11.52 15.55 10.81
C ASN A 116 -12.91 15.92 10.34
N GLY A 117 -13.72 14.96 9.88
CA GLY A 117 -15.07 15.21 9.39
C GLY A 117 -15.09 15.93 8.04
N ASN A 118 -14.00 15.97 7.30
CA ASN A 118 -13.91 16.62 5.99
C ASN A 118 -14.43 15.70 4.90
N TYR A 119 -15.71 15.45 4.93
CA TYR A 119 -16.43 14.69 3.91
C TYR A 119 -17.88 15.13 3.89
N GLY A 120 -18.72 14.48 3.23
CA GLY A 120 -20.14 14.81 3.16
C GLY A 120 -20.96 13.57 2.85
N PRO A 121 -22.24 13.74 2.56
CA PRO A 121 -23.07 12.62 2.16
C PRO A 121 -22.52 11.94 0.91
N ILE A 122 -22.69 10.64 0.85
CA ILE A 122 -22.36 9.87 -0.36
C ILE A 122 -23.25 10.36 -1.51
N PRO A 123 -22.68 10.64 -2.70
CA PRO A 123 -23.47 11.02 -3.86
C PRO A 123 -24.63 10.05 -4.07
N ARG A 124 -25.81 10.60 -4.35
CA ARG A 124 -27.03 9.82 -4.39
C ARG A 124 -26.97 8.67 -5.40
N GLN A 125 -26.41 8.89 -6.57
CA GLN A 125 -26.28 7.89 -7.63
C GLN A 125 -25.38 6.71 -7.24
N LEU A 126 -24.56 6.84 -6.20
CA LEU A 126 -23.66 5.78 -5.72
C LEU A 126 -24.26 4.99 -4.57
N GLN A 127 -25.39 5.46 -4.00
CA GLN A 127 -26.00 4.79 -2.86
C GLN A 127 -26.62 3.47 -3.29
N ASN A 128 -26.44 2.46 -2.44
CA ASN A 128 -27.16 1.20 -2.59
C ASN A 128 -28.65 1.44 -2.30
N LYS A 129 -29.56 0.81 -3.02
CA LYS A 129 -31.01 1.02 -2.87
C LYS A 129 -31.42 2.49 -3.09
N HIS A 130 -30.78 3.16 -4.04
CA HIS A 130 -31.19 4.49 -4.46
C HIS A 130 -32.62 4.47 -5.00
N TYR A 131 -33.47 5.32 -4.42
CA TYR A 131 -34.88 5.40 -4.78
C TYR A 131 -35.34 6.85 -4.82
N ASP A 132 -35.86 7.28 -5.98
CA ASP A 132 -36.44 8.62 -6.16
C ASP A 132 -37.92 8.56 -5.85
N GLY A 133 -38.29 8.83 -4.58
CA GLY A 133 -39.69 8.94 -4.18
C GLY A 133 -40.34 10.22 -4.71
N GLU A 134 -41.68 10.34 -4.53
CA GLU A 134 -42.42 11.50 -4.98
C GLU A 134 -41.93 12.81 -4.35
N ASP A 135 -41.40 12.73 -3.14
CA ASP A 135 -40.91 13.89 -2.37
C ASP A 135 -39.42 14.20 -2.63
N ALA A 136 -38.76 13.50 -3.52
CA ALA A 136 -37.35 13.76 -3.83
C ALA A 136 -37.20 15.10 -4.55
N GLU A 137 -36.32 15.97 -4.03
CA GLU A 137 -36.05 17.29 -4.64
C GLU A 137 -35.41 17.15 -6.01
N VAL A 138 -34.52 16.11 -6.17
CA VAL A 138 -33.83 15.81 -7.43
C VAL A 138 -34.16 14.38 -7.81
N LYS A 139 -34.67 14.19 -9.03
CA LYS A 139 -35.04 12.90 -9.57
C LYS A 139 -34.17 12.54 -10.76
N GLY A 140 -34.02 11.24 -11.03
CA GLY A 140 -33.31 10.77 -12.21
C GLY A 140 -31.79 10.76 -12.08
N GLN A 141 -31.25 10.85 -10.88
CA GLN A 141 -29.83 10.71 -10.64
C GLN A 141 -29.47 9.23 -10.51
N PHE A 142 -29.16 8.61 -11.65
CA PHE A 142 -28.81 7.20 -11.70
C PHE A 142 -27.30 7.00 -11.84
N TYR A 143 -26.83 5.87 -11.32
CA TYR A 143 -25.47 5.44 -11.52
C TYR A 143 -25.21 5.17 -13.01
N ILE A 144 -24.12 5.72 -13.53
CA ILE A 144 -23.66 5.49 -14.88
C ILE A 144 -22.66 4.33 -14.86
N TYR A 145 -22.98 3.22 -15.52
CA TYR A 145 -22.18 2.00 -15.50
C TYR A 145 -21.00 2.12 -16.48
N PRO A 146 -19.75 2.17 -16.00
CA PRO A 146 -18.61 2.41 -16.89
C PRO A 146 -18.41 1.36 -17.97
N HIS A 147 -18.82 0.12 -17.72
CA HIS A 147 -18.68 -0.96 -18.71
C HIS A 147 -19.54 -0.76 -19.97
N ASP A 148 -20.52 0.13 -19.92
CA ASP A 148 -21.34 0.47 -21.08
C ASP A 148 -20.67 1.50 -22.00
N TYR A 149 -19.48 1.96 -21.65
CA TYR A 149 -18.78 3.04 -22.35
C TYR A 149 -17.41 2.57 -22.85
N PRO A 150 -16.88 3.23 -23.92
CA PRO A 150 -15.56 2.89 -24.43
C PRO A 150 -14.47 3.01 -23.35
N ASN A 151 -13.54 2.07 -23.36
CA ASN A 151 -12.44 1.98 -22.37
C ASN A 151 -12.92 1.85 -20.93
N HIS A 152 -14.19 1.45 -20.73
CA HIS A 152 -14.78 1.28 -19.40
C HIS A 152 -14.70 2.53 -18.54
N TRP A 153 -14.86 3.70 -19.18
CA TRP A 153 -14.80 4.98 -18.47
C TRP A 153 -15.81 5.97 -19.04
N THR A 154 -16.44 6.71 -18.16
CA THR A 154 -17.25 7.88 -18.47
C THR A 154 -17.13 8.89 -17.36
N TYR A 155 -17.42 10.13 -17.65
CA TYR A 155 -17.37 11.20 -16.65
C TYR A 155 -18.50 11.02 -15.64
N GLN A 156 -18.15 10.97 -14.37
CA GLN A 156 -19.11 10.85 -13.28
C GLN A 156 -18.45 11.29 -11.97
N GLN A 157 -19.21 11.93 -11.10
CA GLN A 157 -18.71 12.32 -9.79
C GLN A 157 -18.84 11.16 -8.80
N TYR A 158 -17.74 10.79 -8.16
CA TYR A 158 -17.71 9.72 -7.16
C TYR A 158 -17.54 10.26 -5.74
N LEU A 159 -16.75 11.33 -5.56
CA LEU A 159 -16.55 11.89 -4.24
C LEU A 159 -17.73 12.73 -3.80
N PRO A 160 -17.99 12.81 -2.47
CA PRO A 160 -18.97 13.75 -1.94
C PRO A 160 -18.73 15.19 -2.41
N ASP A 161 -19.79 15.97 -2.52
CA ASP A 161 -19.72 17.36 -3.02
C ASP A 161 -18.68 18.20 -2.29
N LYS A 162 -18.59 18.07 -0.97
CA LYS A 162 -17.68 18.86 -0.13
C LYS A 162 -16.21 18.64 -0.52
N ILE A 163 -15.87 17.46 -1.02
CA ILE A 163 -14.50 17.07 -1.37
C ILE A 163 -14.36 16.64 -2.84
N LYS A 164 -15.29 17.08 -3.69
CA LYS A 164 -15.36 16.62 -5.09
C LYS A 164 -14.09 16.85 -5.92
N ASN A 165 -13.28 17.83 -5.55
CA ASN A 165 -12.04 18.17 -6.24
C ASN A 165 -10.79 17.64 -5.52
N LYS A 166 -10.96 16.85 -4.47
CA LYS A 166 -9.86 16.29 -3.70
C LYS A 166 -9.10 15.25 -4.51
N LYS A 167 -7.77 15.28 -4.38
CA LYS A 167 -6.91 14.34 -5.05
C LYS A 167 -5.97 13.71 -4.02
N TYR A 168 -6.21 12.46 -3.67
CA TYR A 168 -5.40 11.74 -2.70
C TYR A 168 -4.23 11.01 -3.34
N TYR A 169 -4.49 10.34 -4.48
CA TYR A 169 -3.49 9.54 -5.14
C TYR A 169 -2.77 10.35 -6.21
N GLU A 170 -1.45 10.41 -6.08
CA GLU A 170 -0.55 10.97 -7.10
C GLU A 170 0.34 9.84 -7.60
N PHE A 171 0.37 9.65 -8.92
CA PHE A 171 1.20 8.59 -9.51
C PHE A 171 2.67 8.85 -9.21
N GLY A 172 3.35 7.80 -8.70
CA GLY A 172 4.80 7.87 -8.50
C GLY A 172 5.55 7.94 -9.83
N SER A 173 6.81 8.35 -9.75
CA SER A 173 7.64 8.52 -10.93
C SER A 173 8.19 7.23 -11.55
N ASN A 174 7.95 6.08 -10.90
CA ASN A 174 8.41 4.78 -11.39
C ASN A 174 7.70 4.37 -12.68
N LYS A 175 8.30 3.43 -13.40
CA LYS A 175 7.82 2.97 -14.70
C LYS A 175 6.39 2.41 -14.63
N ASN A 176 6.08 1.63 -13.60
CA ASN A 176 4.77 0.98 -13.48
C ASN A 176 3.64 1.99 -13.30
N GLU A 177 3.79 2.91 -12.35
CA GLU A 177 2.77 3.93 -12.11
C GLU A 177 2.65 4.89 -13.29
N GLN A 178 3.77 5.27 -13.91
CA GLN A 178 3.74 6.15 -15.08
C GLN A 178 3.07 5.50 -16.29
N ALA A 179 3.16 4.18 -16.45
CA ALA A 179 2.46 3.46 -17.52
C ALA A 179 0.93 3.59 -17.34
N PHE A 180 0.42 3.39 -16.13
CA PHE A 180 -1.00 3.57 -15.83
C PHE A 180 -1.44 5.03 -15.97
N LYS A 181 -0.62 5.96 -15.51
CA LYS A 181 -0.91 7.38 -15.67
C LYS A 181 -1.07 7.75 -17.14
N SER A 182 -0.14 7.32 -17.98
CA SER A 182 -0.16 7.56 -19.41
C SER A 182 -1.42 6.98 -20.07
N TYR A 183 -1.78 5.77 -19.71
CA TYR A 183 -3.01 5.12 -20.22
C TYR A 183 -4.26 5.96 -19.87
N TRP A 184 -4.42 6.34 -18.61
CA TRP A 184 -5.61 7.08 -18.19
C TRP A 184 -5.63 8.52 -18.66
N ASP A 185 -4.48 9.15 -18.80
CA ASP A 185 -4.40 10.50 -19.40
C ASP A 185 -4.96 10.49 -20.82
N LYS A 186 -4.68 9.43 -21.59
CA LYS A 186 -5.23 9.27 -22.94
C LYS A 186 -6.74 9.00 -22.94
N VAL A 187 -7.19 8.14 -22.03
CA VAL A 187 -8.60 7.78 -21.95
C VAL A 187 -9.47 8.93 -21.49
N LYS A 188 -9.01 9.71 -20.52
CA LYS A 188 -9.79 10.76 -19.86
C LYS A 188 -9.70 12.13 -20.58
N ASN A 189 -8.87 12.25 -21.57
CA ASN A 189 -8.74 13.51 -22.33
C ASN A 189 -9.47 13.46 -23.68
#